data_4dc7c97ec639ca67e26341548b5bb548
#
_entry.id   4dc7c97ec639ca67e26341548b5bb548
#
_cell.length_a   1.000
_cell.length_b   1.000
_cell.length_c   1.000
_cell.angle_alpha   90.00
_cell.angle_beta   90.00
_cell.angle_gamma   90.00
#
_symmetry.space_group_name_H-M   'P 1'
#
loop_
_entity.id
_entity.type
_entity.pdbx_description
1 polymer ?
#
loop_
_entity_poly.entity_id
_entity_poly.type
_entity_poly.pdbx_seq_one_letter_code
_entity_poly.pdbx_strand_id
1 'polypeptide(L)'
;MEIQKKIEGDKLTVALKGRLDAVTAIEFDKDIAKNLDGVKNLILDLANLEYIASAGLRILLKLQKKMNTQGDMKIKNVTRDVREVLDMTGFSRLLSIEEADAPKKLTFNF
;
A
#
# COMPACT_ATOMS: atom_id res chain seq x y z
N MET A 1 4.32 14.21 -0.69
CA MET A 1 4.11 12.85 -1.23
C MET A 1 3.19 12.91 -2.43
N GLU A 2 3.49 12.16 -3.45
CA GLU A 2 2.62 12.04 -4.61
C GLU A 2 1.76 10.80 -4.51
N ILE A 3 0.50 10.94 -4.89
CA ILE A 3 -0.47 9.85 -4.90
C ILE A 3 -1.05 9.76 -6.30
N GLN A 4 -0.91 8.59 -6.93
CA GLN A 4 -1.50 8.34 -8.22
C GLN A 4 -2.54 7.24 -8.08
N LYS A 5 -3.69 7.44 -8.69
CA LYS A 5 -4.79 6.49 -8.59
C LYS A 5 -5.27 6.08 -9.96
N LYS A 6 -5.62 4.80 -10.10
CA LYS A 6 -6.19 4.27 -11.33
C LYS A 6 -7.38 3.40 -10.96
N ILE A 7 -8.52 3.72 -11.54
CA ILE A 7 -9.77 2.99 -11.29
C ILE A 7 -10.12 2.16 -12.52
N GLU A 8 -10.32 0.86 -12.32
CA GLU A 8 -10.71 -0.05 -13.38
C GLU A 8 -11.85 -0.94 -12.84
N GLY A 9 -13.09 -0.57 -13.15
CA GLY A 9 -14.23 -1.29 -12.60
C GLY A 9 -14.28 -1.18 -11.08
N ASP A 10 -14.21 -2.31 -10.39
CA ASP A 10 -14.20 -2.35 -8.93
C ASP A 10 -12.78 -2.46 -8.34
N LYS A 11 -11.77 -2.22 -9.18
CA LYS A 11 -10.38 -2.28 -8.78
C LYS A 11 -9.79 -0.87 -8.71
N LEU A 12 -9.18 -0.55 -7.58
CA LEU A 12 -8.46 0.71 -7.37
C LEU A 12 -6.99 0.40 -7.14
N THR A 13 -6.14 0.98 -7.97
CA THR A 13 -4.69 0.89 -7.79
C THR A 13 -4.16 2.25 -7.35
N VAL A 14 -3.41 2.28 -6.26
CA VAL A 14 -2.85 3.51 -5.71
C VAL A 14 -1.34 3.36 -5.61
N ALA A 15 -0.63 4.26 -6.25
CA ALA A 15 0.82 4.31 -6.17
C ALA A 15 1.24 5.50 -5.31
N LEU A 16 2.13 5.25 -4.37
CA LEU A 16 2.63 6.28 -3.46
C LEU A 16 4.11 6.56 -3.76
N LYS A 17 4.46 7.83 -3.82
CA LYS A 17 5.84 8.26 -4.03
C LYS A 17 6.24 9.25 -2.96
N GLY A 18 7.36 8.98 -2.31
CA GLY A 18 7.92 9.85 -1.29
C GLY A 18 7.87 9.23 0.09
N ARG A 19 7.40 9.98 1.08
CA ARG A 19 7.43 9.56 2.48
C ARG A 19 6.03 9.54 3.06
N LEU A 20 5.70 8.43 3.70
CA LEU A 20 4.42 8.30 4.39
C LEU A 20 4.66 8.50 5.89
N ASP A 21 4.65 9.74 6.30
CA ASP A 21 4.89 10.16 7.68
C ASP A 21 3.61 10.63 8.36
N ALA A 22 3.73 11.27 9.52
CA ALA A 22 2.56 11.69 10.30
C ALA A 22 1.66 12.68 9.55
N VAL A 23 2.23 13.54 8.73
CA VAL A 23 1.47 14.53 7.97
C VAL A 23 0.85 13.92 6.72
N THR A 24 1.69 13.25 5.92
CA THR A 24 1.23 12.68 4.65
C THR A 24 0.28 11.51 4.85
N ALA A 25 0.37 10.81 5.99
CA ALA A 25 -0.57 9.73 6.29
C ALA A 25 -2.00 10.28 6.42
N ILE A 26 -2.16 11.45 7.03
CA ILE A 26 -3.47 12.07 7.15
C ILE A 26 -4.02 12.45 5.78
N GLU A 27 -3.17 13.01 4.92
CA GLU A 27 -3.55 13.38 3.57
C GLU A 27 -3.96 12.16 2.76
N PHE A 28 -3.18 11.10 2.87
CA PHE A 28 -3.46 9.85 2.17
C PHE A 28 -4.79 9.25 2.63
N ASP A 29 -5.01 9.20 3.94
CA ASP A 29 -6.24 8.64 4.50
C ASP A 29 -7.46 9.37 3.95
N LYS A 30 -7.43 10.69 3.94
CA LYS A 30 -8.53 11.49 3.41
C LYS A 30 -8.74 11.29 1.92
N ASP A 31 -7.64 11.24 1.18
CA ASP A 31 -7.72 11.11 -0.26
C ASP A 31 -8.27 9.76 -0.69
N ILE A 32 -7.77 8.68 -0.10
CA ILE A 32 -8.20 7.34 -0.49
C ILE A 32 -9.64 7.06 -0.04
N ALA A 33 -10.06 7.62 1.09
CA ALA A 33 -11.41 7.41 1.61
C ALA A 33 -12.48 7.81 0.60
N LYS A 34 -12.19 8.79 -0.23
CA LYS A 34 -13.13 9.26 -1.25
C LYS A 34 -13.38 8.25 -2.35
N ASN A 35 -12.53 7.27 -2.50
CA ASN A 35 -12.58 6.35 -3.62
C ASN A 35 -12.87 4.90 -3.24
N LEU A 36 -13.12 4.61 -1.97
CA LEU A 36 -13.25 3.23 -1.50
C LEU A 36 -14.64 2.62 -1.69
N ASP A 37 -15.68 3.43 -1.88
CA ASP A 37 -17.01 2.89 -2.07
C ASP A 37 -17.09 2.04 -3.33
N GLY A 38 -17.54 0.80 -3.19
CA GLY A 38 -17.68 -0.09 -4.32
C GLY A 38 -16.39 -0.77 -4.77
N VAL A 39 -15.28 -0.45 -4.14
CA VAL A 39 -14.00 -1.07 -4.49
C VAL A 39 -13.94 -2.48 -3.88
N LYS A 40 -13.70 -3.48 -4.73
CA LYS A 40 -13.53 -4.87 -4.30
C LYS A 40 -12.08 -5.28 -4.24
N ASN A 41 -11.23 -4.62 -5.02
CA ASN A 41 -9.79 -4.92 -5.03
C ASN A 41 -9.01 -3.63 -4.90
N LEU A 42 -8.30 -3.49 -3.80
CA LEU A 42 -7.42 -2.35 -3.56
C LEU A 42 -5.98 -2.81 -3.69
N ILE A 43 -5.23 -2.17 -4.55
CA ILE A 43 -3.82 -2.46 -4.74
C ILE A 43 -3.02 -1.22 -4.37
N LEU A 44 -2.08 -1.39 -3.44
CA LEU A 44 -1.15 -0.33 -3.06
C LEU A 44 0.21 -0.67 -3.64
N ASP A 45 0.69 0.19 -4.52
CA ASP A 45 2.01 0.04 -5.13
C ASP A 45 2.99 0.94 -4.40
N LEU A 46 3.92 0.35 -3.67
CA LEU A 46 4.88 1.07 -2.85
C LEU A 46 6.28 1.11 -3.46
N ALA A 47 6.40 0.89 -4.76
CA ALA A 47 7.71 0.87 -5.43
C ALA A 47 8.52 2.15 -5.21
N ASN A 48 7.85 3.29 -5.09
CA ASN A 48 8.50 4.58 -4.93
C ASN A 48 8.33 5.18 -3.54
N LEU A 49 7.87 4.38 -2.59
CA LEU A 49 7.77 4.82 -1.21
C LEU A 49 9.13 4.67 -0.53
N GLU A 50 9.67 5.77 -0.03
CA GLU A 50 11.01 5.79 0.55
C GLU A 50 11.03 5.56 2.05
N TYR A 51 9.91 5.86 2.73
CA TYR A 51 9.87 5.82 4.17
C TYR A 51 8.43 5.66 4.65
N ILE A 52 8.24 4.92 5.73
CA ILE A 52 6.95 4.80 6.38
C ILE A 52 7.12 4.95 7.89
N ALA A 53 6.32 5.84 8.48
CA ALA A 53 6.27 6.04 9.92
C ALA A 53 5.10 5.27 10.52
N SER A 54 5.01 5.23 11.84
CA SER A 54 3.95 4.51 12.53
C SER A 54 2.55 5.01 12.14
N ALA A 55 2.40 6.30 11.87
CA ALA A 55 1.12 6.84 11.40
C ALA A 55 0.73 6.22 10.06
N GLY A 56 1.70 6.03 9.16
CA GLY A 56 1.46 5.36 7.88
C GLY A 56 1.08 3.90 8.06
N LEU A 57 1.75 3.20 8.96
CA LEU A 57 1.43 1.81 9.26
C LEU A 57 -0.01 1.66 9.73
N ARG A 58 -0.48 2.59 10.56
CA ARG A 58 -1.86 2.56 11.06
C ARG A 58 -2.86 2.76 9.93
N ILE A 59 -2.56 3.62 8.97
CA ILE A 59 -3.44 3.81 7.82
C ILE A 59 -3.50 2.56 6.97
N LEU A 60 -2.35 1.91 6.73
CA LEU A 60 -2.34 0.66 5.99
C LEU A 60 -3.19 -0.40 6.67
N LEU A 61 -3.08 -0.52 7.99
CA LEU A 61 -3.88 -1.48 8.75
C LEU A 61 -5.36 -1.15 8.69
N LYS A 62 -5.71 0.13 8.81
CA LYS A 62 -7.08 0.59 8.69
C LYS A 62 -7.68 0.21 7.35
N LEU A 63 -6.92 0.40 6.27
CA LEU A 63 -7.36 0.04 4.93
C LEU A 63 -7.53 -1.47 4.79
N GLN A 64 -6.61 -2.25 5.35
CA GLN A 64 -6.70 -3.71 5.31
C GLN A 64 -7.97 -4.19 6.00
N LYS A 65 -8.27 -3.65 7.17
CA LYS A 65 -9.47 -4.02 7.91
C LYS A 65 -10.74 -3.65 7.14
N LYS A 66 -10.75 -2.46 6.53
CA LYS A 66 -11.90 -2.03 5.74
C LYS A 66 -12.08 -2.93 4.53
N MET A 67 -10.99 -3.22 3.83
CA MET A 67 -11.09 -4.06 2.64
C MET A 67 -11.48 -5.51 2.97
N ASN A 68 -11.10 -6.00 4.14
CA ASN A 68 -11.53 -7.33 4.58
C ASN A 68 -13.05 -7.44 4.68
N THR A 69 -13.75 -6.34 4.85
CA THR A 69 -15.21 -6.34 4.92
C THR A 69 -15.89 -6.21 3.57
N GLN A 70 -15.18 -5.79 2.53
CA GLN A 70 -15.80 -5.54 1.23
C GLN A 70 -15.10 -6.20 0.05
N GLY A 71 -13.89 -6.72 0.26
CA GLY A 71 -13.13 -7.35 -0.81
C GLY A 71 -11.73 -7.73 -0.36
N ASP A 72 -10.75 -7.41 -1.21
CA ASP A 72 -9.36 -7.75 -0.96
C ASP A 72 -8.47 -6.53 -1.08
N MET A 73 -7.34 -6.59 -0.40
CA MET A 73 -6.29 -5.60 -0.52
C MET A 73 -4.97 -6.32 -0.72
N LYS A 74 -4.12 -5.75 -1.58
CA LYS A 74 -2.76 -6.24 -1.78
C LYS A 74 -1.80 -5.08 -1.79
N ILE A 75 -0.65 -5.28 -1.15
CA ILE A 75 0.46 -4.33 -1.16
C ILE A 75 1.54 -4.91 -2.03
N LYS A 76 1.95 -4.17 -3.06
CA LYS A 76 2.91 -4.63 -4.05
C LYS A 76 4.16 -3.78 -4.07
N ASN A 77 5.25 -4.38 -4.51
CA ASN A 77 6.51 -3.69 -4.76
C ASN A 77 7.07 -2.99 -3.53
N VAL A 78 6.96 -3.64 -2.38
CA VAL A 78 7.49 -3.10 -1.14
C VAL A 78 9.01 -2.99 -1.24
N THR A 79 9.56 -1.80 -1.02
CA THR A 79 11.00 -1.60 -1.04
C THR A 79 11.62 -2.26 0.18
N ARG A 80 12.93 -2.52 0.10
CA ARG A 80 13.66 -3.16 1.18
C ARG A 80 13.52 -2.40 2.50
N ASP A 81 13.69 -1.09 2.46
CA ASP A 81 13.64 -0.27 3.68
C ASP A 81 12.25 -0.28 4.31
N VAL A 82 11.22 -0.16 3.49
CA VAL A 82 9.84 -0.22 3.99
C VAL A 82 9.52 -1.63 4.50
N ARG A 83 10.01 -2.68 3.81
CA ARG A 83 9.81 -4.05 4.25
C ARG A 83 10.43 -4.30 5.62
N GLU A 84 11.61 -3.76 5.86
CA GLU A 84 12.25 -3.88 7.18
C GLU A 84 11.37 -3.31 8.28
N VAL A 85 10.79 -2.14 8.04
CA VAL A 85 9.90 -1.52 9.03
C VAL A 85 8.67 -2.39 9.26
N LEU A 86 8.08 -2.92 8.20
CA LEU A 86 6.91 -3.80 8.32
C LEU A 86 7.24 -5.06 9.12
N ASP A 87 8.40 -5.64 8.88
CA ASP A 87 8.82 -6.85 9.57
C ASP A 87 9.15 -6.58 11.03
N MET A 88 9.88 -5.52 11.31
CA MET A 88 10.29 -5.16 12.67
C MET A 88 9.12 -4.81 13.57
N THR A 89 8.10 -4.20 13.00
CA THR A 89 6.90 -3.80 13.75
C THR A 89 5.86 -4.90 13.85
N GLY A 90 6.04 -5.99 13.10
CA GLY A 90 5.06 -7.08 13.04
C GLY A 90 3.90 -6.80 12.10
N PHE A 91 3.86 -5.65 11.44
CA PHE A 91 2.77 -5.30 10.54
C PHE A 91 2.73 -6.17 9.29
N SER A 92 3.87 -6.76 8.89
CA SER A 92 3.88 -7.66 7.75
C SER A 92 2.96 -8.87 7.94
N ARG A 93 2.65 -9.23 9.18
CA ARG A 93 1.72 -10.34 9.48
C ARG A 93 0.26 -9.92 9.41
N LEU A 94 0.00 -8.61 9.49
CA LEU A 94 -1.35 -8.07 9.52
C LEU A 94 -1.81 -7.58 8.15
N LEU A 95 -0.88 -7.43 7.22
CA LEU A 95 -1.14 -6.87 5.90
C LEU A 95 -0.96 -7.93 4.83
N SER A 96 -1.74 -7.82 3.76
CA SER A 96 -1.62 -8.72 2.62
C SER A 96 -0.54 -8.19 1.68
N ILE A 97 0.68 -8.61 1.90
CA ILE A 97 1.82 -8.19 1.09
C ILE A 97 2.08 -9.24 0.03
N GLU A 98 2.11 -8.81 -1.23
CA GLU A 98 2.46 -9.69 -2.33
C GLU A 98 3.97 -9.83 -2.37
N GLU A 99 4.43 -11.08 -2.19
CA GLU A 99 5.86 -11.34 -2.25
C GLU A 99 6.32 -11.36 -3.70
N ALA A 100 7.41 -10.64 -3.96
CA ALA A 100 7.99 -10.63 -5.28
C ALA A 100 8.81 -11.92 -5.46
N ASP A 101 8.48 -12.68 -6.49
CA ASP A 101 9.25 -13.84 -6.84
C ASP A 101 10.52 -13.43 -7.59
N ALA A 102 11.61 -14.14 -7.33
CA ALA A 102 12.84 -13.88 -8.03
C ALA A 102 12.68 -13.88 -9.55
N PRO A 103 11.97 -14.84 -10.14
CA PRO A 103 11.77 -14.84 -11.59
C PRO A 103 11.12 -13.56 -12.12
N LYS A 104 10.16 -13.04 -11.40
CA LYS A 104 9.52 -11.78 -11.81
C LYS A 104 10.51 -10.64 -11.85
N LYS A 105 11.34 -10.54 -10.84
CA LYS A 105 12.36 -9.49 -10.78
C LYS A 105 13.33 -9.61 -11.93
N LEU A 106 13.73 -10.83 -12.21
CA LEU A 106 14.71 -11.07 -13.25
C LEU A 106 14.18 -10.80 -14.63
N THR A 107 12.88 -11.01 -14.84
CA THR A 107 12.29 -10.81 -16.16
C THR A 107 12.15 -9.36 -16.54
N PHE A 108 12.26 -8.46 -15.61
CA PHE A 108 12.17 -7.04 -15.93
C PHE A 108 13.39 -6.50 -16.64
N ASN A 109 14.54 -7.08 -16.42
CA ASN A 109 15.74 -6.73 -17.17
C ASN A 109 16.10 -5.27 -17.14
N PHE A 110 16.16 -4.75 -16.00
CA PHE A 110 16.57 -3.38 -15.82
C PHE A 110 18.04 -3.20 -16.07
#